data_655542e1af6220e8264ac28dbf5eacd3
#
_entry.id   655542e1af6220e8264ac28dbf5eacd3
#
_cell.length_a   1.000
_cell.length_b   1.000
_cell.length_c   1.000
_cell.angle_alpha   90.00
_cell.angle_beta   90.00
_cell.angle_gamma   90.00
#
_symmetry.space_group_name_H-M   'P 1'
#
loop_
_entity.id
_entity.type
_entity.pdbx_description
1 polymer ?
#
loop_
_entity_poly.entity_id
_entity_poly.type
_entity_poly.pdbx_seq_one_letter_code
_entity_poly.pdbx_strand_id
1 'polypeptide(L)'
;IKAVNTARLNVRAAGLTNDITVEEADFKDFKKPTEKSIIITNPPYGERISTPNLLATYKMIGERLKHEFMGNEAWVLSYRQECFEQIGLKPSIKIPVYNGSLECEFRKYSIFDGKMRDFRSEGGVVKTDDEKRQMAEKHRFKKNREFKKRLDEDEENAEADIRSFKFHSLERTRGGERRSSFDGERSKYGERRERKSFDRDNSR
;
A
#
# COMPACT_ATOMS: atom_id res chain seq x y z
N ILE A 1 -22.48 22.10 -13.57
CA ILE A 1 -23.28 23.28 -13.14
C ILE A 1 -24.00 23.02 -11.80
N LYS A 2 -24.79 21.95 -11.60
CA LYS A 2 -25.52 21.72 -10.33
C LYS A 2 -24.58 21.55 -9.14
N ALA A 3 -23.51 20.76 -9.24
CA ALA A 3 -22.54 20.54 -8.16
C ALA A 3 -21.82 21.83 -7.75
N VAL A 4 -21.42 22.65 -8.70
CA VAL A 4 -20.77 23.96 -8.45
C VAL A 4 -21.72 24.89 -7.69
N ASN A 5 -22.97 24.97 -8.11
CA ASN A 5 -23.95 25.81 -7.42
C ASN A 5 -24.22 25.33 -5.99
N THR A 6 -24.33 24.02 -5.77
CA THR A 6 -24.46 23.44 -4.43
C THR A 6 -23.23 23.77 -3.57
N ALA A 7 -22.03 23.63 -4.11
CA ALA A 7 -20.80 24.00 -3.41
C ALA A 7 -20.76 25.48 -3.00
N ARG A 8 -21.14 26.38 -3.93
CA ARG A 8 -21.24 27.82 -3.65
C ARG A 8 -22.26 28.16 -2.55
N LEU A 9 -23.41 27.46 -2.54
CA LEU A 9 -24.41 27.62 -1.48
C LEU A 9 -23.86 27.15 -0.13
N ASN A 10 -23.17 26.03 -0.09
CA ASN A 10 -22.56 25.51 1.13
C ASN A 10 -21.47 26.44 1.67
N VAL A 11 -20.60 26.98 0.81
CA VAL A 11 -19.57 27.97 1.19
C VAL A 11 -20.22 29.22 1.80
N ARG A 12 -21.31 29.70 1.15
CA ARG A 12 -22.06 30.85 1.66
C ARG A 12 -22.70 30.56 3.02
N ALA A 13 -23.36 29.39 3.15
CA ALA A 13 -24.00 28.97 4.40
C ALA A 13 -22.97 28.82 5.56
N ALA A 14 -21.74 28.43 5.25
CA ALA A 14 -20.64 28.32 6.18
C ALA A 14 -19.97 29.69 6.53
N GLY A 15 -20.34 30.76 5.85
CA GLY A 15 -19.70 32.08 6.03
C GLY A 15 -18.30 32.20 5.46
N LEU A 16 -17.87 31.30 4.58
CA LEU A 16 -16.51 31.18 4.07
C LEU A 16 -16.32 31.76 2.65
N THR A 17 -17.17 32.71 2.25
CA THR A 17 -17.16 33.28 0.89
C THR A 17 -15.88 34.06 0.57
N ASN A 18 -15.21 34.58 1.59
CA ASN A 18 -13.95 35.31 1.43
C ASN A 18 -12.72 34.40 1.41
N ASP A 19 -12.87 33.16 1.89
CA ASP A 19 -11.76 32.21 2.07
C ASP A 19 -11.76 31.12 1.02
N ILE A 20 -12.95 30.80 0.42
CA ILE A 20 -13.12 29.71 -0.52
C ILE A 20 -13.72 30.21 -1.84
N THR A 21 -12.96 30.03 -2.90
CA THR A 21 -13.42 30.26 -4.28
C THR A 21 -13.89 28.95 -4.91
N VAL A 22 -15.08 28.92 -5.49
CA VAL A 22 -15.64 27.76 -6.18
C VAL A 22 -15.76 28.07 -7.68
N GLU A 23 -15.00 27.34 -8.48
CA GLU A 23 -14.92 27.48 -9.93
C GLU A 23 -15.27 26.16 -10.64
N GLU A 24 -15.76 26.29 -11.88
CA GLU A 24 -15.90 25.17 -12.81
C GLU A 24 -14.75 25.28 -13.82
N ALA A 25 -13.83 24.30 -13.78
CA ALA A 25 -12.68 24.27 -14.65
C ALA A 25 -12.28 22.84 -15.02
N ASP A 26 -11.73 22.67 -16.22
CA ASP A 26 -11.07 21.42 -16.58
C ASP A 26 -9.65 21.43 -15.95
N PHE A 27 -9.30 20.37 -15.24
CA PHE A 27 -7.97 20.26 -14.64
C PHE A 27 -6.84 20.29 -15.69
N LYS A 28 -7.15 19.90 -16.91
CA LYS A 28 -6.23 19.98 -18.04
C LYS A 28 -5.73 21.41 -18.30
N ASP A 29 -6.60 22.40 -18.13
CA ASP A 29 -6.33 23.80 -18.42
C ASP A 29 -6.12 24.66 -17.16
N PHE A 30 -6.37 24.07 -15.97
CA PHE A 30 -6.27 24.74 -14.70
C PHE A 30 -4.82 25.14 -14.39
N LYS A 31 -4.59 26.39 -14.05
CA LYS A 31 -3.29 26.93 -13.65
C LYS A 31 -3.21 27.06 -12.13
N LYS A 32 -2.03 26.87 -11.57
CA LYS A 32 -1.83 27.07 -10.14
C LYS A 32 -2.13 28.51 -9.75
N PRO A 33 -2.94 28.76 -8.71
CA PRO A 33 -3.27 30.12 -8.29
C PRO A 33 -2.15 30.82 -7.53
N THR A 34 -1.25 30.05 -6.92
CA THR A 34 -0.12 30.56 -6.11
C THR A 34 1.12 29.70 -6.36
N GLU A 35 2.31 30.24 -6.03
CA GLU A 35 3.57 29.49 -6.18
C GLU A 35 3.61 28.27 -5.29
N LYS A 36 3.13 28.38 -4.05
CA LYS A 36 3.03 27.26 -3.10
C LYS A 36 1.58 26.89 -2.86
N SER A 37 1.24 25.67 -3.19
CA SER A 37 -0.11 25.13 -3.09
C SER A 37 -0.08 23.67 -2.64
N ILE A 38 -1.18 23.22 -2.05
CA ILE A 38 -1.46 21.81 -1.81
C ILE A 38 -2.64 21.44 -2.70
N ILE A 39 -2.43 20.47 -3.58
CA ILE A 39 -3.47 19.92 -4.45
C ILE A 39 -4.07 18.70 -3.77
N ILE A 40 -5.38 18.68 -3.60
CA ILE A 40 -6.11 17.51 -3.09
C ILE A 40 -7.16 17.15 -4.14
N THR A 41 -7.10 15.92 -4.65
CA THR A 41 -8.02 15.49 -5.70
C THR A 41 -8.54 14.07 -5.46
N ASN A 42 -9.82 13.90 -5.81
CA ASN A 42 -10.52 12.63 -5.88
C ASN A 42 -11.03 12.43 -7.31
N PRO A 43 -10.15 12.01 -8.25
CA PRO A 43 -10.57 11.80 -9.64
C PRO A 43 -11.51 10.60 -9.74
N PRO A 44 -12.28 10.47 -10.84
CA PRO A 44 -13.07 9.27 -11.07
C PRO A 44 -12.17 8.04 -11.18
N TYR A 45 -12.57 6.93 -10.57
CA TYR A 45 -11.86 5.65 -10.62
C TYR A 45 -12.71 4.50 -11.17
N GLY A 46 -13.79 4.86 -11.90
CA GLY A 46 -14.55 3.93 -12.73
C GLY A 46 -15.71 3.22 -12.03
N GLU A 47 -16.02 3.53 -10.77
CA GLU A 47 -17.14 2.91 -10.06
C GLU A 47 -18.48 3.63 -10.30
N ARG A 48 -18.52 4.93 -10.01
CA ARG A 48 -19.75 5.72 -10.10
C ARG A 48 -19.82 6.57 -11.35
N ILE A 49 -18.68 6.94 -11.90
CA ILE A 49 -18.54 7.75 -13.08
C ILE A 49 -17.78 6.92 -14.11
N SER A 50 -18.50 6.46 -15.13
CA SER A 50 -17.88 5.80 -16.28
C SER A 50 -17.08 6.84 -17.07
N THR A 51 -15.77 6.73 -17.04
CA THR A 51 -14.87 7.57 -17.83
C THR A 51 -14.33 6.74 -18.98
N PRO A 52 -14.59 7.08 -20.23
CA PRO A 52 -14.21 6.26 -21.39
C PRO A 52 -12.71 6.00 -21.48
N ASN A 53 -11.90 6.88 -20.91
CA ASN A 53 -10.45 6.72 -20.89
C ASN A 53 -9.87 7.06 -19.50
N LEU A 54 -10.19 6.21 -18.52
CA LEU A 54 -9.78 6.37 -17.14
C LEU A 54 -8.26 6.53 -16.98
N LEU A 55 -7.48 5.66 -17.61
CA LEU A 55 -6.03 5.67 -17.53
C LEU A 55 -5.43 6.94 -18.14
N ALA A 56 -5.99 7.44 -19.24
CA ALA A 56 -5.55 8.71 -19.82
C ALA A 56 -5.84 9.91 -18.90
N THR A 57 -6.93 9.87 -18.13
CA THR A 57 -7.20 10.90 -17.12
C THR A 57 -6.08 10.93 -16.05
N TYR A 58 -5.68 9.79 -15.51
CA TYR A 58 -4.59 9.73 -14.53
C TYR A 58 -3.22 10.09 -15.13
N LYS A 59 -2.96 9.70 -16.39
CA LYS A 59 -1.78 10.15 -17.12
C LYS A 59 -1.76 11.66 -17.28
N MET A 60 -2.86 12.27 -17.68
CA MET A 60 -3.02 13.72 -17.80
C MET A 60 -2.79 14.42 -16.46
N ILE A 61 -3.37 13.90 -15.37
CA ILE A 61 -3.11 14.41 -14.01
C ILE A 61 -1.61 14.36 -13.71
N GLY A 62 -0.96 13.24 -13.95
CA GLY A 62 0.48 13.10 -13.72
C GLY A 62 1.33 14.09 -14.50
N GLU A 63 1.04 14.30 -15.78
CA GLU A 63 1.75 15.27 -16.62
C GLU A 63 1.51 16.71 -16.13
N ARG A 64 0.28 17.05 -15.77
CA ARG A 64 -0.02 18.38 -15.19
C ARG A 64 0.74 18.62 -13.89
N LEU A 65 0.75 17.63 -12.99
CA LEU A 65 1.49 17.73 -11.74
C LEU A 65 2.99 17.98 -11.98
N LYS A 66 3.61 17.28 -12.93
CA LYS A 66 5.04 17.42 -13.25
C LYS A 66 5.41 18.77 -13.85
N HIS A 67 4.54 19.34 -14.69
CA HIS A 67 4.90 20.50 -15.49
C HIS A 67 4.32 21.82 -14.97
N GLU A 68 3.13 21.80 -14.39
CA GLU A 68 2.44 23.01 -13.95
C GLU A 68 2.58 23.25 -12.44
N PHE A 69 2.69 22.15 -11.65
CA PHE A 69 2.66 22.23 -10.20
C PHE A 69 4.01 21.92 -9.53
N MET A 70 5.11 22.24 -10.20
CA MET A 70 6.45 22.11 -9.62
C MET A 70 6.57 22.91 -8.32
N GLY A 71 7.28 22.35 -7.35
CA GLY A 71 7.45 22.94 -6.02
C GLY A 71 6.28 22.74 -5.06
N ASN A 72 5.23 22.03 -5.49
CA ASN A 72 4.01 21.83 -4.72
C ASN A 72 3.84 20.39 -4.24
N GLU A 73 2.80 20.15 -3.46
CA GLU A 73 2.40 18.83 -3.00
C GLU A 73 1.04 18.46 -3.58
N ALA A 74 0.90 17.21 -4.01
CA ALA A 74 -0.37 16.69 -4.49
C ALA A 74 -0.79 15.45 -3.72
N TRP A 75 -2.08 15.38 -3.38
CA TRP A 75 -2.71 14.25 -2.76
C TRP A 75 -3.79 13.69 -3.69
N VAL A 76 -3.69 12.42 -4.02
CA VAL A 76 -4.61 11.75 -4.95
C VAL A 76 -5.23 10.55 -4.27
N LEU A 77 -6.57 10.49 -4.30
CA LEU A 77 -7.34 9.36 -3.81
C LEU A 77 -7.71 8.43 -4.96
N SER A 78 -7.45 7.13 -4.81
CA SER A 78 -7.96 6.07 -5.69
C SER A 78 -7.87 4.72 -5.01
N TYR A 79 -8.58 3.71 -5.53
CA TYR A 79 -8.39 2.32 -5.10
C TYR A 79 -7.64 1.48 -6.14
N ARG A 80 -7.56 1.96 -7.40
CA ARG A 80 -6.95 1.22 -8.50
C ARG A 80 -5.45 1.48 -8.58
N GLN A 81 -4.67 0.43 -8.48
CA GLN A 81 -3.22 0.50 -8.59
C GLN A 81 -2.77 0.97 -9.98
N GLU A 82 -3.43 0.49 -11.04
CA GLU A 82 -3.16 0.86 -12.43
C GLU A 82 -3.36 2.36 -12.70
N CYS A 83 -4.32 2.99 -12.01
CA CYS A 83 -4.53 4.43 -12.09
C CYS A 83 -3.34 5.21 -11.50
N PHE A 84 -2.85 4.79 -10.36
CA PHE A 84 -1.68 5.41 -9.73
C PHE A 84 -0.40 5.25 -10.56
N GLU A 85 -0.24 4.14 -11.26
CA GLU A 85 0.90 3.89 -12.15
C GLU A 85 0.94 4.88 -13.31
N GLN A 86 -0.23 5.28 -13.84
CA GLN A 86 -0.33 6.27 -14.93
C GLN A 86 0.10 7.68 -14.50
N ILE A 87 0.05 8.03 -13.21
CA ILE A 87 0.55 9.32 -12.72
C ILE A 87 2.06 9.46 -13.00
N GLY A 88 2.80 8.35 -13.00
CA GLY A 88 4.22 8.34 -13.33
C GLY A 88 5.10 9.12 -12.33
N LEU A 89 4.63 9.30 -11.10
CA LEU A 89 5.37 9.88 -9.97
C LEU A 89 5.45 8.86 -8.84
N LYS A 90 6.56 8.87 -8.11
CA LYS A 90 6.72 8.03 -6.92
C LYS A 90 6.06 8.72 -5.72
N PRO A 91 5.08 8.08 -5.04
CA PRO A 91 4.46 8.66 -3.86
C PRO A 91 5.45 8.75 -2.69
N SER A 92 5.41 9.84 -1.97
CA SER A 92 6.16 10.02 -0.72
C SER A 92 5.45 9.35 0.46
N ILE A 93 4.12 9.38 0.47
CA ILE A 93 3.28 8.79 1.52
C ILE A 93 2.14 8.03 0.88
N LYS A 94 1.70 6.94 1.52
CA LYS A 94 0.50 6.18 1.19
C LYS A 94 -0.30 5.97 2.47
N ILE A 95 -1.56 6.39 2.47
CA ILE A 95 -2.48 6.24 3.58
C ILE A 95 -3.65 5.38 3.12
N PRO A 96 -3.87 4.20 3.71
CA PRO A 96 -5.07 3.42 3.43
C PRO A 96 -6.29 4.15 4.03
N VAL A 97 -7.34 4.28 3.26
CA VAL A 97 -8.61 4.91 3.66
C VAL A 97 -9.77 4.15 3.07
N TYR A 98 -10.94 4.25 3.69
CA TYR A 98 -12.16 3.64 3.16
C TYR A 98 -13.07 4.71 2.58
N ASN A 99 -13.54 4.48 1.36
CA ASN A 99 -14.60 5.26 0.75
C ASN A 99 -15.86 4.39 0.61
N GLY A 100 -16.68 4.40 1.65
CA GLY A 100 -17.75 3.42 1.83
C GLY A 100 -17.15 2.03 2.08
N SER A 101 -17.48 1.05 1.24
CA SER A 101 -16.91 -0.31 1.28
C SER A 101 -15.60 -0.48 0.51
N LEU A 102 -15.18 0.53 -0.25
CA LEU A 102 -13.97 0.46 -1.06
C LEU A 102 -12.74 0.80 -0.23
N GLU A 103 -11.77 -0.12 -0.24
CA GLU A 103 -10.44 0.13 0.30
C GLU A 103 -9.63 0.95 -0.71
N CYS A 104 -9.37 2.20 -0.38
CA CYS A 104 -8.66 3.15 -1.21
C CYS A 104 -7.28 3.47 -0.62
N GLU A 105 -6.43 4.05 -1.43
CA GLU A 105 -5.20 4.69 -0.97
C GLU A 105 -5.25 6.20 -1.23
N PHE A 106 -4.87 6.98 -0.25
CA PHE A 106 -4.62 8.41 -0.38
C PHE A 106 -3.12 8.64 -0.46
N ARG A 107 -2.63 8.98 -1.66
CA ARG A 107 -1.19 9.08 -1.95
C ARG A 107 -0.73 10.51 -2.05
N LYS A 108 0.33 10.85 -1.31
CA LYS A 108 1.04 12.11 -1.40
C LYS A 108 2.15 12.03 -2.44
N TYR A 109 2.24 13.03 -3.28
CA TYR A 109 3.33 13.25 -4.22
C TYR A 109 3.98 14.60 -3.91
N SER A 110 5.28 14.60 -3.63
CA SER A 110 6.07 15.82 -3.54
C SER A 110 6.65 16.09 -4.92
N ILE A 111 6.28 17.22 -5.49
CA ILE A 111 6.62 17.60 -6.86
C ILE A 111 7.77 18.59 -6.77
N PHE A 112 8.93 18.20 -7.26
CA PHE A 112 10.13 19.04 -7.28
C PHE A 112 10.59 19.24 -8.72
N ASP A 113 11.37 20.28 -8.94
CA ASP A 113 12.00 20.53 -10.23
C ASP A 113 13.21 19.59 -10.39
N GLY A 114 13.34 18.93 -11.56
CA GLY A 114 14.44 18.04 -11.86
C GLY A 114 14.33 16.62 -11.27
N LYS A 115 15.49 15.97 -11.11
CA LYS A 115 15.57 14.58 -10.62
C LYS A 115 15.58 14.55 -9.09
N MET A 116 14.93 13.55 -8.53
CA MET A 116 14.90 13.31 -7.08
C MET A 116 16.31 13.27 -6.44
N ARG A 117 17.30 12.81 -7.18
CA ARG A 117 18.69 12.77 -6.72
C ARG A 117 19.24 14.17 -6.52
N ASP A 118 18.98 15.06 -7.47
CA ASP A 118 19.50 16.44 -7.45
C ASP A 118 18.82 17.24 -6.33
N PHE A 119 17.51 17.10 -6.18
CA PHE A 119 16.76 17.67 -5.07
C PHE A 119 17.29 17.24 -3.69
N ARG A 120 17.65 15.93 -3.54
CA ARG A 120 18.24 15.46 -2.28
C ARG A 120 19.66 15.95 -2.05
N SER A 121 20.46 16.10 -3.11
CA SER A 121 21.83 16.64 -2.99
C SER A 121 21.85 18.10 -2.57
N GLU A 122 20.79 18.85 -2.89
CA GLU A 122 20.55 20.22 -2.47
C GLU A 122 19.93 20.35 -1.06
N GLY A 123 19.85 19.24 -0.33
CA GLY A 123 19.28 19.22 1.03
C GLY A 123 17.76 19.10 1.10
N GLY A 124 17.09 18.85 -0.03
CA GLY A 124 15.65 18.71 -0.10
C GLY A 124 15.12 17.47 0.66
N VAL A 125 14.11 17.67 1.50
CA VAL A 125 13.48 16.63 2.32
C VAL A 125 12.11 16.30 1.78
N VAL A 126 11.94 15.07 1.29
CA VAL A 126 10.67 14.56 0.72
C VAL A 126 9.67 14.20 1.81
N LYS A 127 10.15 13.86 3.01
CA LYS A 127 9.32 13.48 4.17
C LYS A 127 9.84 14.21 5.40
N THR A 128 8.94 14.79 6.17
CA THR A 128 9.28 15.33 7.48
C THR A 128 9.64 14.20 8.45
N ASP A 129 10.35 14.52 9.53
CA ASP A 129 10.75 13.51 10.51
C ASP A 129 9.54 12.91 11.22
N ASP A 130 8.49 13.68 11.43
CA ASP A 130 7.22 13.18 11.98
C ASP A 130 6.52 12.22 11.03
N GLU A 131 6.50 12.51 9.73
CA GLU A 131 5.98 11.58 8.71
C GLU A 131 6.78 10.29 8.65
N LYS A 132 8.11 10.37 8.80
CA LYS A 132 8.98 9.18 8.87
C LYS A 132 8.68 8.34 10.11
N ARG A 133 8.50 8.97 11.28
CA ARG A 133 8.15 8.31 12.54
C ARG A 133 6.80 7.61 12.44
N GLN A 134 5.76 8.30 11.96
CA GLN A 134 4.42 7.72 11.76
C GLN A 134 4.44 6.52 10.81
N MET A 135 5.22 6.61 9.72
CA MET A 135 5.37 5.48 8.78
C MET A 135 6.10 4.29 9.42
N ALA A 136 7.16 4.55 10.17
CA ALA A 136 7.91 3.51 10.88
C ALA A 136 7.02 2.81 11.91
N GLU A 137 6.19 3.55 12.63
CA GLU A 137 5.25 3.02 13.60
C GLU A 137 4.17 2.16 12.93
N LYS A 138 3.53 2.66 11.86
CA LYS A 138 2.57 1.88 11.07
C LYS A 138 3.19 0.60 10.50
N HIS A 139 4.42 0.67 10.01
CA HIS A 139 5.14 -0.50 9.50
C HIS A 139 5.42 -1.53 10.60
N ARG A 140 5.77 -1.06 11.81
CA ARG A 140 5.97 -1.91 13.00
C ARG A 140 4.68 -2.60 13.41
N PHE A 141 3.54 -1.89 13.45
CA PHE A 141 2.23 -2.47 13.75
C PHE A 141 1.82 -3.51 12.71
N LYS A 142 1.99 -3.22 11.43
CA LYS A 142 1.69 -4.17 10.35
C LYS A 142 2.53 -5.45 10.48
N LYS A 143 3.84 -5.31 10.69
CA LYS A 143 4.76 -6.44 10.88
C LYS A 143 4.39 -7.29 12.09
N ASN A 144 4.04 -6.65 13.22
CA ASN A 144 3.62 -7.36 14.42
C ASN A 144 2.30 -8.11 14.20
N ARG A 145 1.33 -7.53 13.47
CA ARG A 145 0.08 -8.20 13.13
C ARG A 145 0.29 -9.40 12.22
N GLU A 146 1.14 -9.27 11.20
CA GLU A 146 1.51 -10.38 10.31
C GLU A 146 2.25 -11.48 11.05
N PHE A 147 3.14 -11.11 11.98
CA PHE A 147 3.84 -12.06 12.85
C PHE A 147 2.88 -12.82 13.76
N LYS A 148 1.95 -12.11 14.41
CA LYS A 148 0.93 -12.74 15.25
C LYS A 148 0.06 -13.71 14.44
N LYS A 149 -0.36 -13.31 13.24
CA LYS A 149 -1.16 -14.18 12.36
C LYS A 149 -0.43 -15.46 11.99
N ARG A 150 0.89 -15.41 11.74
CA ARG A 150 1.70 -16.61 11.47
C ARG A 150 1.78 -17.53 12.69
N LEU A 151 1.95 -16.97 13.89
CA LEU A 151 1.97 -17.77 15.12
C LEU A 151 0.64 -18.48 15.34
N ASP A 152 -0.48 -17.78 15.14
CA ASP A 152 -1.83 -18.36 15.26
C ASP A 152 -2.03 -19.52 14.22
N GLU A 153 -1.56 -19.33 12.97
CA GLU A 153 -1.59 -20.36 11.92
C GLU A 153 -0.68 -21.56 12.25
N ASP A 154 0.50 -21.33 12.82
CA ASP A 154 1.44 -22.38 13.22
C ASP A 154 0.88 -23.19 14.42
N GLU A 155 0.23 -22.54 15.39
CA GLU A 155 -0.44 -23.20 16.51
C GLU A 155 -1.63 -24.06 16.01
N GLU A 156 -2.45 -23.55 15.10
CA GLU A 156 -3.58 -24.27 14.52
C GLU A 156 -3.13 -25.51 13.73
N ASN A 157 -2.04 -25.39 12.96
CA ASN A 157 -1.43 -26.50 12.26
C ASN A 157 -0.85 -27.55 13.21
N ALA A 158 -0.18 -27.14 14.28
CA ALA A 158 0.36 -28.05 15.29
C ALA A 158 -0.76 -28.81 16.03
N GLU A 159 -1.88 -28.16 16.35
CA GLU A 159 -3.05 -28.85 16.92
C GLU A 159 -3.69 -29.84 15.94
N ALA A 160 -3.75 -29.49 14.65
CA ALA A 160 -4.27 -30.38 13.61
C ALA A 160 -3.41 -31.64 13.48
N ASP A 161 -2.07 -31.50 13.54
CA ASP A 161 -1.13 -32.63 13.51
C ASP A 161 -1.30 -33.55 14.73
N ILE A 162 -1.47 -32.98 15.92
CA ILE A 162 -1.71 -33.74 17.16
C ILE A 162 -3.05 -34.51 17.07
N ARG A 163 -4.11 -33.91 16.53
CA ARG A 163 -5.40 -34.57 16.31
C ARG A 163 -5.28 -35.70 15.33
N SER A 164 -4.58 -35.51 14.22
CA SER A 164 -4.30 -36.53 13.21
C SER A 164 -3.52 -37.71 13.82
N PHE A 165 -2.47 -37.42 14.59
CA PHE A 165 -1.69 -38.46 15.27
C PHE A 165 -2.53 -39.29 16.27
N LYS A 166 -3.37 -38.65 17.07
CA LYS A 166 -4.28 -39.32 18.00
C LYS A 166 -5.28 -40.19 17.25
N PHE A 167 -5.83 -39.73 16.13
CA PHE A 167 -6.76 -40.49 15.32
C PHE A 167 -6.11 -41.79 14.77
N HIS A 168 -4.92 -41.68 14.20
CA HIS A 168 -4.18 -42.85 13.68
C HIS A 168 -3.70 -43.80 14.78
N SER A 169 -3.45 -43.32 15.99
CA SER A 169 -3.11 -44.21 17.12
C SER A 169 -4.30 -44.99 17.63
N LEU A 170 -5.51 -44.42 17.60
CA LEU A 170 -6.76 -45.10 17.99
C LEU A 170 -7.20 -46.16 16.96
N GLU A 171 -6.92 -45.96 15.67
CA GLU A 171 -7.19 -46.97 14.64
C GLU A 171 -6.27 -48.20 14.80
N ARG A 172 -4.98 -47.99 15.19
CA ARG A 172 -4.05 -49.13 15.45
C ARG A 172 -4.45 -49.98 16.66
N THR A 173 -5.11 -49.40 17.67
CA THR A 173 -5.58 -50.16 18.83
C THR A 173 -6.89 -50.88 18.60
N ARG A 174 -7.70 -50.55 17.59
CA ARG A 174 -8.93 -51.26 17.22
C ARG A 174 -8.73 -52.39 16.24
N GLY A 175 -7.55 -52.52 15.62
CA GLY A 175 -7.20 -53.54 14.63
C GLY A 175 -6.32 -54.68 15.21
N GLY A 176 -6.47 -55.03 16.49
CA GLY A 176 -5.81 -56.19 17.08
C GLY A 176 -6.48 -57.48 16.64
N GLU A 177 -5.99 -58.08 15.59
CA GLU A 177 -5.85 -59.50 15.30
C GLU A 177 -5.77 -59.75 13.78
N ARG A 178 -4.57 -59.92 13.29
CA ARG A 178 -4.22 -61.02 12.36
C ARG A 178 -2.72 -61.00 12.04
N ARG A 179 -2.19 -62.13 12.34
CA ARG A 179 -0.89 -62.72 12.14
C ARG A 179 -0.21 -62.41 10.81
N SER A 180 1.07 -62.25 10.97
CA SER A 180 2.19 -63.08 10.44
C SER A 180 2.86 -62.61 9.17
N SER A 181 4.15 -62.61 9.35
CA SER A 181 5.26 -63.00 8.48
C SER A 181 5.84 -61.93 7.59
N PHE A 182 7.06 -61.55 8.02
CA PHE A 182 8.31 -61.70 7.30
C PHE A 182 8.39 -60.98 5.95
N ASP A 183 9.18 -59.98 5.82
CA ASP A 183 10.57 -59.99 5.35
C ASP A 183 11.21 -58.63 5.41
N GLY A 184 12.50 -58.64 5.65
CA GLY A 184 13.28 -57.43 5.79
C GLY A 184 13.74 -56.87 4.47
N GLU A 185 13.80 -55.59 4.46
CA GLU A 185 14.80 -54.89 3.65
C GLU A 185 15.27 -53.59 4.33
N ARG A 186 16.55 -53.61 4.64
CA ARG A 186 17.30 -52.44 5.08
C ARG A 186 17.47 -51.55 3.87
N SER A 187 16.97 -50.34 3.93
CA SER A 187 17.47 -49.28 3.08
C SER A 187 18.06 -48.15 3.91
N LYS A 188 19.37 -48.01 3.72
CA LYS A 188 20.20 -46.90 4.12
C LYS A 188 19.73 -45.65 3.41
N TYR A 189 19.50 -44.56 4.12
CA TYR A 189 19.88 -43.23 3.66
C TYR A 189 19.95 -42.28 4.87
N GLY A 190 21.16 -42.17 5.42
CA GLY A 190 21.52 -41.08 6.29
C GLY A 190 22.35 -40.10 5.49
N GLU A 191 21.82 -38.99 5.14
CA GLU A 191 22.61 -37.89 4.62
C GLU A 191 22.60 -36.72 5.61
N ARG A 192 23.75 -36.57 6.20
CA ARG A 192 24.20 -35.48 7.06
C ARG A 192 24.20 -34.19 6.24
N ARG A 193 23.38 -33.22 6.60
CA ARG A 193 23.56 -31.84 6.13
C ARG A 193 24.54 -31.11 7.05
N GLU A 194 25.70 -30.84 6.51
CA GLU A 194 26.72 -29.99 7.11
C GLU A 194 26.21 -28.55 7.22
N ARG A 195 26.35 -28.00 8.42
CA ARG A 195 26.16 -26.56 8.66
C ARG A 195 27.45 -25.84 8.21
N LYS A 196 27.35 -25.02 7.17
CA LYS A 196 28.39 -24.05 6.83
C LYS A 196 28.33 -22.90 7.82
N SER A 197 29.36 -22.77 8.63
CA SER A 197 29.70 -21.61 9.43
C SER A 197 30.17 -20.49 8.49
N PHE A 198 29.53 -19.32 8.59
CA PHE A 198 29.99 -18.11 7.93
C PHE A 198 30.91 -17.37 8.90
N ASP A 199 32.19 -17.47 8.66
CA ASP A 199 33.21 -16.62 9.29
C ASP A 199 33.13 -15.22 8.71
N ARG A 200 32.92 -14.24 9.59
CA ARG A 200 33.09 -12.82 9.30
C ARG A 200 34.57 -12.50 9.46
N ASP A 201 35.25 -12.32 8.37
CA ASP A 201 36.56 -11.70 8.37
C ASP A 201 36.43 -10.17 8.32
N ASN A 202 37.02 -9.54 9.32
CA ASN A 202 37.09 -8.12 9.55
C ASN A 202 38.52 -7.69 9.26
N SER A 203 38.78 -7.01 8.15
CA SER A 203 40.05 -6.32 7.98
C SER A 203 40.06 -5.27 6.88
N ARG A 204 40.30 -4.03 7.32
CA ARG A 204 40.79 -2.83 6.61
C ARG A 204 39.81 -1.95 5.89
#